data_627c0de5b12b5a631808c8543d09c5d3
#
_entry.id   627c0de5b12b5a631808c8543d09c5d3
#
_cell.length_a   1.000
_cell.length_b   1.000
_cell.length_c   1.000
_cell.angle_alpha   90.00
_cell.angle_beta   90.00
_cell.angle_gamma   90.00
#
_symmetry.space_group_name_H-M   'P 1'
#
loop_
_entity.id
_entity.type
_entity.pdbx_description
1 polymer ?
#
loop_
_entity_poly.entity_id
_entity_poly.type
_entity_poly.pdbx_seq_one_letter_code
_entity_poly.pdbx_strand_id
1 'polypeptide(L)'
;SDRSNGPSMRIAGHIYDAIGIPRTKRAEDLDDNEESEPGAVLEKALKADLESALPAKDPDRNWLVERHLPVTGFAQFLHLSEIQRVLDENPTLRSTFGGDYQIETDVCVGVENSADRSAPLFLHAAISSKWTIRSDRVQNVRHEFATLVRNRRGRSPHLIAVTAEPLPTRLLSIARGTG
;
A
#
# COMPACT_ATOMS: atom_id res chain seq x y z
N SER A 1 9.72 22.75 0.55
CA SER A 1 9.75 21.28 0.74
C SER A 1 10.36 20.97 2.10
N ASP A 2 10.10 19.78 2.64
CA ASP A 2 10.72 19.37 3.92
C ASP A 2 12.24 19.38 3.88
N ARG A 3 12.84 19.08 2.73
CA ARG A 3 14.30 19.10 2.54
C ARG A 3 14.93 20.48 2.75
N SER A 4 14.16 21.56 2.55
CA SER A 4 14.60 22.92 2.81
C SER A 4 14.27 23.43 4.22
N ASN A 5 13.57 22.62 5.03
CA ASN A 5 13.17 22.95 6.39
C ASN A 5 14.12 22.32 7.39
N GLY A 6 15.05 23.14 7.96
CA GLY A 6 16.06 22.67 8.89
C GLY A 6 15.53 21.95 10.14
N PRO A 7 14.47 22.44 10.81
CA PRO A 7 13.83 21.70 11.90
C PRO A 7 13.29 20.34 11.49
N SER A 8 12.60 20.24 10.35
CA SER A 8 12.06 18.97 9.83
C SER A 8 13.18 17.97 9.54
N MET A 9 14.27 18.43 8.94
CA MET A 9 15.43 17.57 8.64
C MET A 9 16.15 17.07 9.91
N ARG A 10 16.21 17.87 10.98
CA ARG A 10 16.76 17.43 12.27
C ARG A 10 15.89 16.33 12.89
N ILE A 11 14.56 16.52 12.91
CA ILE A 11 13.62 15.51 13.43
C ILE A 11 13.71 14.21 12.61
N ALA A 12 13.75 14.31 11.29
CA ALA A 12 13.96 13.16 10.43
C ALA A 12 15.27 12.43 10.77
N GLY A 13 16.36 13.17 10.99
CA GLY A 13 17.63 12.60 11.42
C GLY A 13 17.52 11.80 12.73
N HIS A 14 16.83 12.32 13.73
CA HIS A 14 16.60 11.60 14.99
C HIS A 14 15.73 10.32 14.78
N ILE A 15 14.76 10.37 13.90
CA ILE A 15 13.96 9.17 13.56
C ILE A 15 14.85 8.13 12.89
N TYR A 16 15.68 8.50 11.90
CA TYR A 16 16.62 7.57 11.26
C TYR A 16 17.57 6.92 12.28
N ASP A 17 18.12 7.71 13.19
CA ASP A 17 18.99 7.20 14.25
C ASP A 17 18.25 6.23 15.16
N ALA A 18 17.01 6.55 15.54
CA ALA A 18 16.19 5.72 16.43
C ALA A 18 15.79 4.37 15.82
N ILE A 19 15.60 4.32 14.51
CA ILE A 19 15.23 3.08 13.79
C ILE A 19 16.43 2.37 13.16
N GLY A 20 17.65 2.87 13.39
CA GLY A 20 18.89 2.23 12.95
C GLY A 20 19.15 2.32 11.44
N ILE A 21 18.54 3.25 10.72
CA ILE A 21 18.77 3.43 9.28
C ILE A 21 20.00 4.29 9.05
N PRO A 22 21.05 3.80 8.35
CA PRO A 22 22.23 4.59 8.01
C PRO A 22 21.87 5.78 7.14
N ARG A 23 22.36 6.98 7.50
CA ARG A 23 22.12 8.23 6.75
C ARG A 23 22.82 8.31 5.39
N THR A 24 23.69 7.35 5.07
CA THR A 24 24.63 7.39 3.96
C THR A 24 24.25 6.62 2.70
N LYS A 25 23.19 5.83 2.72
CA LYS A 25 22.73 5.17 1.48
C LYS A 25 21.81 6.11 0.69
N ARG A 26 22.39 6.80 -0.29
CA ARG A 26 21.64 7.52 -1.33
C ARG A 26 21.14 6.53 -2.36
N ALA A 27 20.02 6.87 -3.01
CA ALA A 27 19.47 6.12 -4.15
C ALA A 27 20.44 6.02 -5.36
N GLU A 28 21.55 6.73 -5.32
CA GLU A 28 22.61 6.76 -6.36
C GLU A 28 23.46 5.49 -6.38
N ASP A 29 23.36 4.61 -5.36
CA ASP A 29 24.15 3.38 -5.24
C ASP A 29 23.37 2.12 -5.71
N LEU A 30 22.22 2.29 -6.35
CA LEU A 30 21.40 1.18 -6.85
C LEU A 30 21.56 1.09 -8.36
N ASP A 31 21.88 -0.11 -8.85
CA ASP A 31 21.98 -0.43 -10.27
C ASP A 31 20.70 -0.03 -11.04
N ASP A 32 20.87 0.46 -12.28
CA ASP A 32 19.82 0.96 -13.20
C ASP A 32 18.80 -0.09 -13.69
N ASN A 33 18.71 -1.26 -13.07
CA ASN A 33 17.69 -2.26 -13.40
C ASN A 33 16.38 -1.95 -12.66
N GLU A 34 15.24 -2.07 -13.35
CA GLU A 34 13.88 -1.88 -12.77
C GLU A 34 13.65 -2.68 -11.48
N GLU A 35 14.29 -3.84 -11.33
CA GLU A 35 14.27 -4.65 -10.11
C GLU A 35 15.06 -4.05 -8.94
N SER A 36 15.93 -3.09 -9.22
CA SER A 36 16.79 -2.39 -8.26
C SER A 36 16.24 -1.03 -7.86
N GLU A 37 15.09 -0.60 -8.39
CA GLU A 37 14.47 0.64 -7.95
C GLU A 37 14.19 0.60 -6.43
N PRO A 38 14.54 1.68 -5.69
CA PRO A 38 14.37 1.73 -4.24
C PRO A 38 12.96 1.37 -3.75
N GLY A 39 11.94 1.74 -4.54
CA GLY A 39 10.54 1.38 -4.27
C GLY A 39 10.32 -0.12 -4.31
N ALA A 40 10.75 -0.78 -5.37
CA ALA A 40 10.61 -2.22 -5.55
C ALA A 40 11.38 -3.02 -4.48
N VAL A 41 12.57 -2.55 -4.10
CA VAL A 41 13.36 -3.14 -3.00
C VAL A 41 12.62 -3.06 -1.67
N LEU A 42 12.03 -1.91 -1.36
CA LEU A 42 11.23 -1.71 -0.13
C LEU A 42 10.01 -2.63 -0.11
N GLU A 43 9.29 -2.76 -1.22
CA GLU A 43 8.12 -3.64 -1.33
C GLU A 43 8.49 -5.12 -1.18
N LYS A 44 9.60 -5.56 -1.82
CA LYS A 44 10.11 -6.94 -1.68
C LYS A 44 10.50 -7.24 -0.23
N ALA A 45 11.21 -6.33 0.43
CA ALA A 45 11.59 -6.48 1.84
C ALA A 45 10.36 -6.55 2.74
N LEU A 46 9.39 -5.64 2.53
CA LEU A 46 8.15 -5.62 3.29
C LEU A 46 7.34 -6.91 3.12
N LYS A 47 7.25 -7.44 1.89
CA LYS A 47 6.60 -8.73 1.65
C LYS A 47 7.29 -9.84 2.44
N ALA A 48 8.61 -9.97 2.34
CA ALA A 48 9.36 -11.01 3.04
C ALA A 48 9.23 -10.93 4.56
N ASP A 49 9.28 -9.72 5.13
CA ASP A 49 9.10 -9.50 6.57
C ASP A 49 7.70 -9.91 7.04
N LEU A 50 6.66 -9.56 6.28
CA LEU A 50 5.28 -9.93 6.61
C LEU A 50 5.02 -11.42 6.44
N GLU A 51 5.54 -12.07 5.40
CA GLU A 51 5.45 -13.53 5.21
C GLU A 51 6.07 -14.31 6.37
N SER A 52 7.13 -13.77 6.97
CA SER A 52 7.76 -14.36 8.16
C SER A 52 7.01 -14.04 9.44
N ALA A 53 6.62 -12.77 9.64
CA ALA A 53 6.10 -12.28 10.91
C ALA A 53 4.64 -12.69 11.17
N LEU A 54 3.78 -12.73 10.14
CA LEU A 54 2.36 -13.00 10.32
C LEU A 54 2.10 -14.43 10.82
N PRO A 55 2.64 -15.51 10.21
CA PRO A 55 2.46 -16.86 10.74
C PRO A 55 3.10 -17.05 12.13
N ALA A 56 4.19 -16.34 12.43
CA ALA A 56 4.82 -16.39 13.75
C ALA A 56 3.96 -15.74 14.84
N LYS A 57 3.15 -14.74 14.50
CA LYS A 57 2.25 -14.03 15.43
C LYS A 57 0.89 -14.70 15.58
N ASP A 58 0.36 -15.26 14.52
CA ASP A 58 -0.95 -15.92 14.48
C ASP A 58 -0.86 -17.15 13.56
N PRO A 59 -0.40 -18.30 14.09
CA PRO A 59 -0.19 -19.53 13.32
C PRO A 59 -1.50 -20.24 12.95
N ASP A 60 -2.61 -19.88 13.57
CA ASP A 60 -3.92 -20.51 13.34
C ASP A 60 -4.59 -19.97 12.07
N ARG A 61 -4.04 -18.94 11.47
CA ARG A 61 -4.56 -18.33 10.23
C ARG A 61 -3.66 -18.59 9.04
N ASN A 62 -4.29 -18.83 7.91
CA ASN A 62 -3.60 -18.85 6.63
C ASN A 62 -3.51 -17.44 6.07
N TRP A 63 -2.29 -16.94 5.96
CA TRP A 63 -1.96 -15.62 5.46
C TRP A 63 -1.50 -15.69 4.01
N LEU A 64 -1.96 -14.73 3.20
CA LEU A 64 -1.41 -14.44 1.87
C LEU A 64 -0.74 -13.07 1.94
N VAL A 65 0.50 -12.96 1.50
CA VAL A 65 1.17 -11.68 1.31
C VAL A 65 1.64 -11.60 -0.14
N GLU A 66 1.11 -10.63 -0.89
CA GLU A 66 1.45 -10.48 -2.30
C GLU A 66 1.68 -9.02 -2.68
N ARG A 67 2.42 -8.81 -3.77
CA ARG A 67 2.65 -7.51 -4.38
C ARG A 67 1.78 -7.37 -5.61
N HIS A 68 1.32 -6.13 -5.88
CA HIS A 68 0.61 -5.77 -7.11
C HIS A 68 -0.59 -6.66 -7.44
N LEU A 69 -1.31 -7.11 -6.40
CA LEU A 69 -2.49 -7.94 -6.59
C LEU A 69 -3.74 -7.05 -6.68
N PRO A 70 -4.57 -7.24 -7.71
CA PRO A 70 -5.84 -6.53 -7.82
C PRO A 70 -6.77 -6.86 -6.63
N VAL A 71 -7.35 -5.84 -6.02
CA VAL A 71 -8.23 -6.04 -4.86
C VAL A 71 -9.54 -6.77 -5.20
N THR A 72 -9.91 -6.82 -6.47
CA THR A 72 -11.12 -7.49 -6.97
C THR A 72 -11.17 -8.99 -6.68
N GLY A 73 -10.03 -9.61 -6.37
CA GLY A 73 -9.95 -11.01 -5.93
C GLY A 73 -10.36 -11.24 -4.47
N PHE A 74 -10.49 -10.18 -3.66
CA PHE A 74 -10.85 -10.29 -2.25
C PHE A 74 -12.35 -10.15 -2.01
N ALA A 75 -12.86 -10.86 -1.01
CA ALA A 75 -14.29 -10.95 -0.68
C ALA A 75 -15.00 -9.58 -0.61
N GLN A 76 -14.34 -8.57 -0.03
CA GLN A 76 -14.91 -7.22 0.10
C GLN A 76 -15.11 -6.51 -1.23
N PHE A 77 -14.42 -6.93 -2.30
CA PHE A 77 -14.33 -6.24 -3.58
C PHE A 77 -14.77 -7.07 -4.79
N LEU A 78 -15.26 -8.29 -4.58
CA LEU A 78 -15.71 -9.18 -5.66
C LEU A 78 -16.75 -8.55 -6.60
N HIS A 79 -17.63 -7.69 -6.08
CA HIS A 79 -18.62 -6.98 -6.90
C HIS A 79 -17.98 -6.05 -7.94
N LEU A 80 -16.72 -5.63 -7.75
CA LEU A 80 -16.00 -4.82 -8.73
C LEU A 80 -15.59 -5.64 -9.95
N SER A 81 -15.33 -6.93 -9.79
CA SER A 81 -15.04 -7.83 -10.91
C SER A 81 -16.24 -7.98 -11.84
N GLU A 82 -17.46 -8.03 -11.29
CA GLU A 82 -18.69 -8.05 -12.08
C GLU A 82 -18.91 -6.73 -12.83
N ILE A 83 -18.64 -5.59 -12.19
CA ILE A 83 -18.66 -4.27 -12.85
C ILE A 83 -17.66 -4.26 -14.00
N GLN A 84 -16.43 -4.73 -13.78
CA GLN A 84 -15.41 -4.83 -14.81
C GLN A 84 -15.91 -5.63 -16.00
N ARG A 85 -16.47 -6.83 -15.77
CA ARG A 85 -17.01 -7.69 -16.85
C ARG A 85 -18.07 -6.97 -17.67
N VAL A 86 -19.03 -6.30 -17.03
CA VAL A 86 -20.08 -5.54 -17.72
C VAL A 86 -19.49 -4.38 -18.55
N LEU A 87 -18.46 -3.71 -18.05
CA LEU A 87 -17.82 -2.60 -18.75
C LEU A 87 -16.94 -3.08 -19.91
N ASP A 88 -16.31 -4.24 -19.80
CA ASP A 88 -15.54 -4.85 -20.87
C ASP A 88 -16.43 -5.29 -22.06
N GLU A 89 -17.65 -5.72 -21.77
CA GLU A 89 -18.67 -6.04 -22.77
C GLU A 89 -19.33 -4.80 -23.42
N ASN A 90 -19.17 -3.61 -22.78
CA ASN A 90 -19.86 -2.38 -23.20
C ASN A 90 -18.92 -1.17 -23.26
N PRO A 91 -18.20 -0.95 -24.38
CA PRO A 91 -17.22 0.13 -24.53
C PRO A 91 -17.77 1.53 -24.23
N THR A 92 -19.05 1.77 -24.57
CA THR A 92 -19.69 3.07 -24.31
C THR A 92 -19.87 3.33 -22.80
N LEU A 93 -20.21 2.31 -22.02
CA LEU A 93 -20.30 2.41 -20.57
C LEU A 93 -18.93 2.63 -19.97
N ARG A 94 -17.91 1.95 -20.48
CA ARG A 94 -16.51 2.09 -20.02
C ARG A 94 -16.01 3.54 -20.15
N SER A 95 -16.32 4.22 -21.24
CA SER A 95 -15.95 5.64 -21.44
C SER A 95 -16.63 6.58 -20.45
N THR A 96 -17.80 6.22 -19.94
CA THR A 96 -18.60 7.02 -19.03
C THR A 96 -18.20 6.81 -17.56
N PHE A 97 -17.93 5.57 -17.17
CA PHE A 97 -17.66 5.20 -15.77
C PHE A 97 -16.19 5.35 -15.35
N GLY A 98 -15.24 5.42 -16.32
CA GLY A 98 -13.83 5.49 -16.01
C GLY A 98 -13.26 4.20 -15.41
N GLY A 99 -12.05 4.28 -14.85
CA GLY A 99 -11.30 3.13 -14.28
C GLY A 99 -11.10 3.17 -12.76
N ASP A 100 -11.78 4.04 -12.04
CA ASP A 100 -11.58 4.28 -10.59
C ASP A 100 -11.82 3.06 -9.69
N TYR A 101 -12.38 1.99 -10.25
CA TYR A 101 -12.62 0.71 -9.57
C TYR A 101 -11.46 -0.29 -9.73
N GLN A 102 -10.52 -0.03 -10.63
CA GLN A 102 -9.30 -0.84 -10.79
C GLN A 102 -8.28 -0.41 -9.73
N ILE A 103 -8.34 -1.07 -8.57
CA ILE A 103 -7.48 -0.77 -7.45
C ILE A 103 -6.44 -1.88 -7.34
N GLU A 104 -5.18 -1.49 -7.36
CA GLU A 104 -4.03 -2.34 -7.09
C GLU A 104 -3.26 -1.74 -5.92
N THR A 105 -2.78 -2.56 -5.01
CA THR A 105 -1.99 -2.11 -3.86
C THR A 105 -0.55 -2.55 -4.02
N ASP A 106 0.40 -1.75 -3.54
CA ASP A 106 1.83 -2.08 -3.63
C ASP A 106 2.13 -3.42 -2.92
N VAL A 107 1.55 -3.61 -1.71
CA VAL A 107 1.56 -4.89 -0.99
C VAL A 107 0.20 -5.12 -0.36
N CYS A 108 -0.34 -6.32 -0.47
CA CYS A 108 -1.58 -6.72 0.20
C CYS A 108 -1.37 -7.90 1.14
N VAL A 109 -2.17 -7.93 2.20
CA VAL A 109 -2.26 -9.06 3.13
C VAL A 109 -3.67 -9.61 3.07
N GLY A 110 -3.81 -10.83 2.62
CA GLY A 110 -5.06 -11.59 2.63
C GLY A 110 -5.13 -12.55 3.81
N VAL A 111 -6.34 -12.86 4.25
CA VAL A 111 -6.57 -13.87 5.29
C VAL A 111 -7.75 -14.75 4.91
N GLU A 112 -7.63 -16.04 5.16
CA GLU A 112 -8.72 -16.99 4.95
C GLU A 112 -9.95 -16.68 5.80
N ASN A 113 -11.11 -17.00 5.24
CA ASN A 113 -12.34 -17.06 6.01
C ASN A 113 -12.34 -18.37 6.83
N SER A 114 -12.26 -18.24 8.15
CA SER A 114 -12.24 -19.40 9.05
C SER A 114 -13.53 -20.23 9.02
N ALA A 115 -14.65 -19.64 8.62
CA ALA A 115 -15.94 -20.32 8.52
C ALA A 115 -16.12 -21.05 7.18
N ASP A 116 -15.47 -20.59 6.11
CA ASP A 116 -15.54 -21.20 4.78
C ASP A 116 -14.21 -20.99 4.04
N ARG A 117 -13.38 -22.02 4.03
CA ARG A 117 -12.07 -22.01 3.37
C ARG A 117 -12.15 -22.01 1.83
N SER A 118 -13.32 -22.31 1.27
CA SER A 118 -13.54 -22.21 -0.19
C SER A 118 -13.92 -20.81 -0.65
N ALA A 119 -14.30 -19.94 0.30
CA ALA A 119 -14.62 -18.56 0.01
C ALA A 119 -13.36 -17.75 -0.33
N PRO A 120 -13.49 -16.69 -1.14
CA PRO A 120 -12.39 -15.77 -1.39
C PRO A 120 -11.80 -15.17 -0.13
N LEU A 121 -10.49 -14.94 -0.13
CA LEU A 121 -9.79 -14.34 0.99
C LEU A 121 -10.36 -12.96 1.33
N PHE A 122 -10.30 -12.59 2.60
CA PHE A 122 -10.52 -11.22 3.02
C PHE A 122 -9.23 -10.42 2.87
N LEU A 123 -9.31 -9.22 2.31
CA LEU A 123 -8.23 -8.25 2.37
C LEU A 123 -8.10 -7.76 3.82
N HIS A 124 -7.05 -8.22 4.50
CA HIS A 124 -6.76 -7.85 5.89
C HIS A 124 -6.07 -6.49 5.96
N ALA A 125 -5.06 -6.29 5.09
CA ALA A 125 -4.36 -5.03 4.98
C ALA A 125 -4.05 -4.68 3.51
N ALA A 126 -4.17 -3.39 3.19
CA ALA A 126 -3.70 -2.77 1.96
C ALA A 126 -2.57 -1.80 2.32
N ILE A 127 -1.41 -2.00 1.73
CA ILE A 127 -0.20 -1.27 2.08
C ILE A 127 0.28 -0.49 0.86
N SER A 128 0.34 0.82 0.99
CA SER A 128 0.97 1.70 0.00
C SER A 128 2.40 1.99 0.44
N SER A 129 3.35 1.57 -0.38
CA SER A 129 4.79 1.64 -0.12
C SER A 129 5.44 2.72 -0.99
N LYS A 130 6.07 3.71 -0.38
CA LYS A 130 6.73 4.79 -1.10
C LYS A 130 8.09 5.06 -0.48
N TRP A 131 9.18 4.88 -1.23
CA TRP A 131 10.52 5.21 -0.74
C TRP A 131 10.57 6.64 -0.21
N THR A 132 10.12 7.59 -1.02
CA THR A 132 10.07 9.02 -0.68
C THR A 132 8.62 9.49 -0.71
N ILE A 133 8.14 10.17 0.31
CA ILE A 133 6.82 10.79 0.33
C ILE A 133 6.92 12.27 -0.05
N ARG A 134 6.56 12.60 -1.31
CA ARG A 134 6.33 13.97 -1.79
C ARG A 134 4.85 14.34 -1.66
N SER A 135 4.51 15.62 -1.89
CA SER A 135 3.12 16.10 -1.77
C SER A 135 2.15 15.36 -2.68
N ASP A 136 2.54 15.14 -3.93
CA ASP A 136 1.78 14.38 -4.94
C ASP A 136 1.55 12.92 -4.49
N ARG A 137 2.58 12.28 -3.96
CA ARG A 137 2.50 10.90 -3.46
C ARG A 137 1.62 10.78 -2.21
N VAL A 138 1.63 11.78 -1.33
CA VAL A 138 0.68 11.84 -0.19
C VAL A 138 -0.76 11.85 -0.70
N GLN A 139 -1.06 12.66 -1.71
CA GLN A 139 -2.40 12.71 -2.30
C GLN A 139 -2.78 11.38 -2.96
N ASN A 140 -1.83 10.74 -3.67
CA ASN A 140 -2.08 9.42 -4.29
C ASN A 140 -2.43 8.36 -3.23
N VAL A 141 -1.65 8.25 -2.15
CA VAL A 141 -1.94 7.32 -1.03
C VAL A 141 -3.33 7.56 -0.45
N ARG A 142 -3.71 8.83 -0.26
CA ARG A 142 -5.03 9.18 0.28
C ARG A 142 -6.16 8.83 -0.68
N HIS A 143 -5.97 9.12 -1.97
CA HIS A 143 -6.94 8.78 -3.00
C HIS A 143 -7.13 7.26 -3.08
N GLU A 144 -6.06 6.49 -3.12
CA GLU A 144 -6.05 5.03 -3.09
C GLU A 144 -6.84 4.50 -1.89
N PHE A 145 -6.52 4.97 -0.68
CA PHE A 145 -7.20 4.53 0.53
C PHE A 145 -8.67 4.97 0.60
N ALA A 146 -8.99 6.17 0.13
CA ALA A 146 -10.38 6.63 0.05
C ALA A 146 -11.18 5.79 -0.96
N THR A 147 -10.56 5.39 -2.07
CA THR A 147 -11.18 4.54 -3.08
C THR A 147 -11.43 3.13 -2.54
N LEU A 148 -10.47 2.55 -1.82
CA LEU A 148 -10.66 1.28 -1.11
C LEU A 148 -11.83 1.35 -0.12
N VAL A 149 -11.86 2.39 0.72
CA VAL A 149 -12.94 2.56 1.71
C VAL A 149 -14.31 2.73 1.04
N ARG A 150 -14.38 3.51 -0.03
CA ARG A 150 -15.63 3.78 -0.76
C ARG A 150 -16.20 2.55 -1.43
N ASN A 151 -15.35 1.73 -2.01
CA ASN A 151 -15.76 0.59 -2.83
C ASN A 151 -15.88 -0.73 -2.06
N ARG A 152 -15.47 -0.79 -0.80
CA ARG A 152 -15.55 -2.02 -0.01
C ARG A 152 -16.98 -2.39 0.35
N ARG A 153 -17.22 -3.67 0.48
CA ARG A 153 -18.40 -4.25 1.13
C ARG A 153 -17.96 -4.99 2.39
N GLY A 154 -18.56 -4.66 3.53
CA GLY A 154 -18.21 -5.26 4.82
C GLY A 154 -17.02 -4.60 5.51
N ARG A 155 -16.20 -5.41 6.21
CA ARG A 155 -15.10 -4.93 7.04
C ARG A 155 -14.05 -4.18 6.23
N SER A 156 -13.61 -3.03 6.75
CA SER A 156 -12.49 -2.28 6.18
C SER A 156 -11.17 -3.03 6.38
N PRO A 157 -10.31 -3.12 5.38
CA PRO A 157 -8.93 -3.54 5.59
C PRO A 157 -8.18 -2.51 6.42
N HIS A 158 -7.08 -2.91 7.02
CA HIS A 158 -6.09 -1.97 7.56
C HIS A 158 -5.43 -1.25 6.40
N LEU A 159 -5.41 0.09 6.44
CA LEU A 159 -4.81 0.94 5.43
C LEU A 159 -3.49 1.45 5.97
N ILE A 160 -2.38 1.05 5.36
CA ILE A 160 -1.04 1.26 5.89
C ILE A 160 -0.18 1.98 4.86
N ALA A 161 0.36 3.14 5.21
CA ALA A 161 1.37 3.80 4.41
C ALA A 161 2.76 3.51 4.98
N VAL A 162 3.65 2.97 4.16
CA VAL A 162 5.04 2.71 4.51
C VAL A 162 5.96 3.62 3.73
N THR A 163 6.94 4.21 4.39
CA THR A 163 7.95 5.04 3.74
C THR A 163 9.33 4.81 4.34
N ALA A 164 10.34 4.81 3.48
CA ALA A 164 11.74 4.78 3.91
C ALA A 164 12.26 6.17 4.31
N GLU A 165 11.63 7.25 3.83
CA GLU A 165 11.98 8.63 4.23
C GLU A 165 10.91 9.21 5.16
N PRO A 166 11.08 9.15 6.51
CA PRO A 166 10.08 9.62 7.48
C PRO A 166 10.11 11.14 7.62
N LEU A 167 9.71 11.87 6.58
CA LEU A 167 9.66 13.34 6.59
C LEU A 167 8.50 13.84 7.47
N PRO A 168 8.74 14.54 8.59
CA PRO A 168 7.76 14.81 9.63
C PRO A 168 6.51 15.54 9.14
N THR A 169 6.64 16.54 8.27
CA THR A 169 5.47 17.30 7.77
C THR A 169 4.60 16.44 6.85
N ARG A 170 5.19 15.49 6.14
CA ARG A 170 4.45 14.56 5.26
C ARG A 170 3.74 13.48 6.06
N LEU A 171 4.41 12.89 7.04
CA LEU A 171 3.78 11.95 7.98
C LEU A 171 2.62 12.62 8.72
N LEU A 172 2.79 13.86 9.17
CA LEU A 172 1.74 14.63 9.82
C LEU A 172 0.55 14.90 8.88
N SER A 173 0.81 15.21 7.62
CA SER A 173 -0.23 15.42 6.59
C SER A 173 -1.06 14.14 6.39
N ILE A 174 -0.41 12.97 6.29
CA ILE A 174 -1.11 11.69 6.18
C ILE A 174 -1.94 11.42 7.44
N ALA A 175 -1.34 11.55 8.62
CA ALA A 175 -1.99 11.24 9.89
C ALA A 175 -3.22 12.14 10.17
N ARG A 176 -3.16 13.42 9.79
CA ARG A 176 -4.28 14.36 9.96
C ARG A 176 -5.35 14.27 8.88
N GLY A 177 -5.08 13.55 7.79
CA GLY A 177 -5.98 13.56 6.66
C GLY A 177 -6.10 14.93 5.96
N THR A 178 -5.18 15.86 6.23
CA THR A 178 -5.14 17.20 5.62
C THR A 178 -4.07 17.27 4.54
N GLY A 179 -4.38 17.88 3.41
CA GLY A 179 -3.44 18.07 2.32
C GLY A 179 -3.93 19.15 1.41
#